data_9693c4068eb98f4bab28489894db2990
#
_entry.id   9693c4068eb98f4bab28489894db2990
#
_cell.length_a   1.000
_cell.length_b   1.000
_cell.length_c   1.000
_cell.angle_alpha   90.00
_cell.angle_beta   90.00
_cell.angle_gamma   90.00
#
_symmetry.space_group_name_H-M   'P 1'
#
loop_
_entity.id
_entity.type
_entity.pdbx_description
1 polymer ?
#
loop_
_entity_poly.entity_id
_entity_poly.type
_entity_poly.pdbx_seq_one_letter_code
_entity_poly.pdbx_strand_id
1 'polypeptide(L)'
;MGALPDARGSGAARALLDDFVVRAGAQGLPEVELECFAQNARALKFYQGRGFAAVRELRGWNQPADASRRASAREPAPEPRVVDRDAAFEWLADVERRIADLPLQVTPSSLAAAVRPLTCWRLGSAQIVFSVVDGTPTQVHSLVDTDPAQRDAQVLLRRLRAVHAADEIVIPALQRDDLGGDAARREGFAPQVLHQVLMVRALEKP
;
A
#
# COMPACT_ATOMS: atom_id res chain seq x y z
N MET A 1 -12.41 9.64 -4.20
CA MET A 1 -13.52 10.53 -4.63
C MET A 1 -12.93 11.78 -5.27
N GLY A 2 -13.45 12.25 -6.39
CA GLY A 2 -13.02 13.46 -7.10
C GLY A 2 -14.24 14.20 -7.64
N ALA A 3 -14.13 15.51 -7.81
CA ALA A 3 -15.14 16.33 -8.44
C ALA A 3 -14.60 16.98 -9.72
N LEU A 4 -15.36 16.90 -10.80
CA LEU A 4 -15.07 17.63 -12.03
C LEU A 4 -14.99 19.14 -11.73
N PRO A 5 -14.19 19.91 -12.47
CA PRO A 5 -14.05 21.35 -12.23
C PRO A 5 -15.39 22.08 -12.07
N ASP A 6 -16.33 21.83 -12.94
CA ASP A 6 -17.64 22.49 -12.97
C ASP A 6 -18.58 22.05 -11.82
N ALA A 7 -18.31 20.88 -11.22
CA ALA A 7 -19.05 20.39 -10.05
C ALA A 7 -18.41 20.82 -8.72
N ARG A 8 -17.28 21.53 -8.76
CA ARG A 8 -16.62 22.01 -7.53
C ARG A 8 -17.46 23.13 -6.89
N GLY A 9 -17.68 23.04 -5.59
CA GLY A 9 -18.47 24.02 -4.84
C GLY A 9 -20.00 23.75 -4.85
N SER A 10 -20.49 22.80 -5.65
CA SER A 10 -21.92 22.46 -5.71
C SER A 10 -22.48 21.77 -4.46
N GLY A 11 -21.62 21.34 -3.53
CA GLY A 11 -22.02 20.54 -2.38
C GLY A 11 -22.09 19.02 -2.66
N ALA A 12 -21.97 18.57 -3.90
CA ALA A 12 -22.12 17.16 -4.27
C ALA A 12 -21.13 16.24 -3.54
N ALA A 13 -19.85 16.62 -3.44
CA ALA A 13 -18.86 15.83 -2.72
C ALA A 13 -19.20 15.69 -1.22
N ARG A 14 -19.79 16.73 -0.63
CA ARG A 14 -20.29 16.69 0.75
C ARG A 14 -21.44 15.70 0.88
N ALA A 15 -22.46 15.84 0.04
CA ALA A 15 -23.64 14.99 0.10
C ALA A 15 -23.28 13.50 -0.08
N LEU A 16 -22.35 13.18 -1.01
CA LEU A 16 -21.89 11.82 -1.25
C LEU A 16 -21.12 11.25 -0.05
N LEU A 17 -20.25 12.04 0.58
CA LEU A 17 -19.52 11.58 1.76
C LEU A 17 -20.45 11.39 2.96
N ASP A 18 -21.37 12.33 3.18
CA ASP A 18 -22.32 12.25 4.28
C ASP A 18 -23.25 11.01 4.10
N ASP A 19 -23.73 10.73 2.87
CA ASP A 19 -24.52 9.53 2.55
C ASP A 19 -23.71 8.23 2.77
N PHE A 20 -22.46 8.22 2.34
CA PHE A 20 -21.57 7.07 2.58
C PHE A 20 -21.39 6.76 4.08
N VAL A 21 -21.15 7.80 4.88
CA VAL A 21 -21.00 7.67 6.35
C VAL A 21 -22.30 7.15 6.99
N VAL A 22 -23.46 7.68 6.57
CA VAL A 22 -24.77 7.24 7.07
C VAL A 22 -25.01 5.76 6.75
N ARG A 23 -24.72 5.35 5.51
CA ARG A 23 -24.87 3.93 5.10
C ARG A 23 -23.93 2.99 5.86
N ALA A 24 -22.70 3.40 6.07
CA ALA A 24 -21.74 2.62 6.87
C ALA A 24 -22.25 2.43 8.31
N GLY A 25 -22.74 3.50 8.95
CA GLY A 25 -23.35 3.43 10.29
C GLY A 25 -24.58 2.53 10.33
N ALA A 26 -25.47 2.61 9.32
CA ALA A 26 -26.65 1.77 9.21
C ALA A 26 -26.30 0.26 9.04
N GLN A 27 -25.10 -0.06 8.54
CA GLN A 27 -24.57 -1.42 8.46
C GLN A 27 -23.86 -1.87 9.73
N GLY A 28 -23.81 -1.03 10.77
CA GLY A 28 -23.15 -1.33 12.03
C GLY A 28 -21.62 -1.36 11.95
N LEU A 29 -21.03 -0.73 10.93
CA LEU A 29 -19.57 -0.62 10.82
C LEU A 29 -19.04 0.30 11.92
N PRO A 30 -17.88 -0.04 12.55
CA PRO A 30 -17.33 0.76 13.64
C PRO A 30 -16.71 2.07 13.17
N GLU A 31 -16.24 2.11 11.92
CA GLU A 31 -15.53 3.25 11.36
C GLU A 31 -15.58 3.26 9.83
N VAL A 32 -15.16 4.37 9.26
CA VAL A 32 -14.90 4.54 7.83
C VAL A 32 -13.51 5.11 7.62
N GLU A 33 -12.86 4.63 6.57
CA GLU A 33 -11.49 4.99 6.22
C GLU A 33 -11.40 5.61 4.83
N LEU A 34 -10.40 6.43 4.62
CA LEU A 34 -10.01 6.96 3.31
C LEU A 34 -8.52 7.26 3.25
N GLU A 35 -7.97 7.28 2.05
CA GLU A 35 -6.61 7.71 1.78
C GLU A 35 -6.64 9.01 0.94
N CYS A 36 -5.82 9.96 1.33
CA CYS A 36 -5.73 11.27 0.69
C CYS A 36 -4.28 11.71 0.53
N PHE A 37 -3.91 12.27 -0.62
CA PHE A 37 -2.58 12.85 -0.80
C PHE A 37 -2.34 13.97 0.23
N ALA A 38 -1.22 13.89 0.96
CA ALA A 38 -0.85 14.86 1.99
C ALA A 38 -0.66 16.28 1.42
N GLN A 39 -0.28 16.38 0.15
CA GLN A 39 -0.14 17.65 -0.56
C GLN A 39 -1.47 18.29 -0.95
N ASN A 40 -2.58 17.58 -0.81
CA ASN A 40 -3.92 18.10 -1.09
C ASN A 40 -4.55 18.73 0.16
N ALA A 41 -4.01 19.86 0.60
CA ALA A 41 -4.46 20.57 1.80
C ALA A 41 -5.98 20.86 1.80
N ARG A 42 -6.56 21.11 0.61
CA ARG A 42 -8.01 21.34 0.47
C ARG A 42 -8.82 20.10 0.81
N ALA A 43 -8.41 18.93 0.31
CA ALA A 43 -9.09 17.67 0.60
C ALA A 43 -8.90 17.27 2.07
N LEU A 44 -7.70 17.42 2.63
CA LEU A 44 -7.46 17.16 4.05
C LEU A 44 -8.36 17.98 4.94
N LYS A 45 -8.44 19.32 4.70
CA LYS A 45 -9.33 20.21 5.45
C LYS A 45 -10.81 19.82 5.29
N PHE A 46 -11.19 19.36 4.07
CA PHE A 46 -12.55 18.91 3.81
C PHE A 46 -12.90 17.67 4.64
N TYR A 47 -12.02 16.67 4.72
CA TYR A 47 -12.24 15.45 5.50
C TYR A 47 -12.14 15.70 7.01
N GLN A 48 -11.16 16.48 7.46
CA GLN A 48 -11.04 16.90 8.88
C GLN A 48 -12.30 17.59 9.37
N GLY A 49 -12.88 18.51 8.57
CA GLY A 49 -14.13 19.19 8.90
C GLY A 49 -15.36 18.26 8.94
N ARG A 50 -15.18 16.95 8.65
CA ARG A 50 -16.21 15.90 8.73
C ARG A 50 -15.84 14.78 9.70
N GLY A 51 -14.93 15.07 10.63
CA GLY A 51 -14.59 14.17 11.72
C GLY A 51 -13.59 13.07 11.33
N PHE A 52 -12.95 13.14 10.15
CA PHE A 52 -11.84 12.25 9.84
C PHE A 52 -10.55 12.74 10.49
N ALA A 53 -9.87 11.88 11.20
CA ALA A 53 -8.56 12.12 11.79
C ALA A 53 -7.46 11.42 10.97
N ALA A 54 -6.32 12.08 10.81
CA ALA A 54 -5.13 11.46 10.21
C ALA A 54 -4.53 10.46 11.21
N VAL A 55 -4.33 9.21 10.80
CA VAL A 55 -3.80 8.14 11.67
C VAL A 55 -2.45 7.61 11.21
N ARG A 56 -2.18 7.60 9.89
CA ARG A 56 -0.94 7.07 9.31
C ARG A 56 -0.49 7.88 8.10
N GLU A 57 0.82 8.03 7.94
CA GLU A 57 1.41 8.42 6.66
C GLU A 57 1.71 7.16 5.84
N LEU A 58 1.45 7.22 4.53
CA LEU A 58 1.70 6.17 3.56
C LEU A 58 2.65 6.70 2.51
N ARG A 59 3.82 6.05 2.38
CA ARG A 59 4.90 6.52 1.52
C ARG A 59 5.06 5.65 0.28
N GLY A 60 5.53 6.26 -0.80
CA GLY A 60 5.97 5.57 -2.00
C GLY A 60 7.49 5.56 -2.08
N TRP A 61 8.01 4.59 -2.82
CA TRP A 61 9.44 4.39 -3.00
C TRP A 61 9.77 4.01 -4.42
N ASN A 62 10.90 4.48 -4.94
CA ASN A 62 11.39 4.15 -6.26
C ASN A 62 12.81 3.59 -6.18
N GLN A 63 13.10 2.62 -7.03
CA GLN A 63 14.44 2.13 -7.29
C GLN A 63 14.68 2.20 -8.79
N PRO A 64 15.59 3.05 -9.26
CA PRO A 64 15.96 3.10 -10.69
C PRO A 64 16.51 1.77 -11.18
N ALA A 65 16.34 1.52 -12.48
CA ALA A 65 16.97 0.39 -13.16
C ALA A 65 18.49 0.44 -13.00
N ASP A 66 19.10 -0.69 -12.70
CA ASP A 66 20.56 -0.85 -12.56
C ASP A 66 20.96 -2.27 -12.92
N ALA A 67 21.21 -2.49 -14.20
CA ALA A 67 21.58 -3.81 -14.73
C ALA A 67 22.87 -4.39 -14.10
N SER A 68 23.76 -3.55 -13.53
CA SER A 68 24.99 -4.01 -12.87
C SER A 68 24.70 -4.83 -11.61
N ARG A 69 23.56 -4.62 -10.97
CA ARG A 69 23.15 -5.33 -9.74
C ARG A 69 22.84 -6.80 -9.92
N ARG A 70 22.62 -7.28 -11.16
CA ARG A 70 22.48 -8.73 -11.44
C ARG A 70 23.69 -9.54 -11.00
N ALA A 71 24.87 -8.96 -11.04
CA ALA A 71 26.11 -9.63 -10.63
C ALA A 71 26.28 -9.74 -9.10
N SER A 72 25.64 -8.85 -8.34
CA SER A 72 25.75 -8.77 -6.87
C SER A 72 24.83 -9.76 -6.14
N ALA A 73 23.94 -10.46 -6.85
CA ALA A 73 22.98 -11.41 -6.29
C ALA A 73 23.59 -12.74 -5.76
N ARG A 74 24.93 -12.81 -5.65
CA ARG A 74 25.67 -14.01 -5.22
C ARG A 74 25.82 -14.20 -3.70
N GLU A 75 25.30 -13.30 -2.89
CA GLU A 75 25.27 -13.58 -1.46
C GLU A 75 24.24 -14.68 -1.15
N PRO A 76 24.61 -15.66 -0.31
CA PRO A 76 23.69 -16.71 0.13
C PRO A 76 22.62 -16.09 1.03
N ALA A 77 21.56 -15.61 0.42
CA ALA A 77 20.36 -15.16 1.10
C ALA A 77 19.28 -16.26 0.99
N PRO A 78 18.42 -16.41 1.99
CA PRO A 78 17.32 -17.36 1.90
C PRO A 78 16.46 -17.05 0.66
N GLU A 79 16.17 -18.09 -0.12
CA GLU A 79 15.31 -17.97 -1.29
C GLU A 79 13.86 -17.80 -0.86
N PRO A 80 13.16 -16.77 -1.36
CA PRO A 80 11.74 -16.61 -1.10
C PRO A 80 10.95 -17.71 -1.81
N ARG A 81 9.91 -18.16 -1.13
CA ARG A 81 8.98 -19.12 -1.70
C ARG A 81 7.96 -18.40 -2.58
N VAL A 82 7.81 -18.84 -3.82
CA VAL A 82 6.66 -18.44 -4.65
C VAL A 82 5.42 -19.08 -4.05
N VAL A 83 4.40 -18.28 -3.81
CA VAL A 83 3.10 -18.74 -3.31
C VAL A 83 2.03 -18.40 -4.35
N ASP A 84 0.98 -19.22 -4.40
CA ASP A 84 -0.16 -18.91 -5.24
C ASP A 84 -0.95 -17.71 -4.68
N ARG A 85 -1.83 -17.17 -5.52
CA ARG A 85 -2.61 -15.97 -5.21
C ARG A 85 -3.52 -16.18 -4.00
N ASP A 86 -4.14 -17.34 -3.90
CA ASP A 86 -5.12 -17.63 -2.84
C ASP A 86 -4.40 -17.72 -1.49
N ALA A 87 -3.29 -18.47 -1.41
CA ALA A 87 -2.48 -18.54 -0.21
C ALA A 87 -1.88 -17.17 0.18
N ALA A 88 -1.54 -16.32 -0.80
CA ALA A 88 -1.08 -14.96 -0.53
C ALA A 88 -2.19 -14.08 0.08
N PHE A 89 -3.41 -14.21 -0.42
CA PHE A 89 -4.55 -13.42 0.03
C PHE A 89 -5.07 -13.90 1.39
N GLU A 90 -5.08 -15.21 1.65
CA GLU A 90 -5.38 -15.75 2.98
C GLU A 90 -4.43 -15.21 4.05
N TRP A 91 -3.13 -15.15 3.74
CA TRP A 91 -2.14 -14.59 4.64
C TRP A 91 -2.37 -13.09 4.89
N LEU A 92 -2.67 -12.31 3.86
CA LEU A 92 -2.99 -10.88 4.00
C LEU A 92 -4.29 -10.67 4.80
N ALA A 93 -5.30 -11.51 4.61
CA ALA A 93 -6.52 -11.45 5.40
C ALA A 93 -6.26 -11.77 6.90
N ASP A 94 -5.33 -12.67 7.19
CA ASP A 94 -4.88 -12.91 8.56
C ASP A 94 -4.13 -11.71 9.14
N VAL A 95 -3.28 -11.07 8.36
CA VAL A 95 -2.59 -9.82 8.76
C VAL A 95 -3.60 -8.71 9.03
N GLU A 96 -4.59 -8.51 8.16
CA GLU A 96 -5.64 -7.49 8.28
C GLU A 96 -6.45 -7.65 9.58
N ARG A 97 -6.69 -8.89 10.02
CA ARG A 97 -7.36 -9.15 11.31
C ARG A 97 -6.51 -8.81 12.53
N ARG A 98 -5.18 -8.83 12.39
CA ARG A 98 -4.23 -8.66 13.52
C ARG A 98 -3.60 -7.26 13.59
N ILE A 99 -3.52 -6.59 12.47
CA ILE A 99 -2.86 -5.28 12.35
C ILE A 99 -3.90 -4.25 11.92
N ALA A 100 -4.18 -3.31 12.81
CA ALA A 100 -5.04 -2.18 12.49
C ALA A 100 -4.40 -1.25 11.46
N ASP A 101 -5.22 -0.47 10.78
CA ASP A 101 -4.81 0.56 9.81
C ASP A 101 -3.94 -0.01 8.66
N LEU A 102 -4.23 -1.23 8.20
CA LEU A 102 -3.60 -1.74 6.99
C LEU A 102 -4.05 -0.88 5.80
N PRO A 103 -3.12 -0.38 4.96
CA PRO A 103 -3.51 0.47 3.83
C PRO A 103 -4.55 -0.20 2.94
N LEU A 104 -5.60 0.52 2.56
CA LEU A 104 -6.75 -0.03 1.84
C LEU A 104 -6.35 -0.76 0.54
N GLN A 105 -5.37 -0.21 -0.18
CA GLN A 105 -4.96 -0.76 -1.48
C GLN A 105 -4.08 -2.00 -1.38
N VAL A 106 -3.57 -2.35 -0.20
CA VAL A 106 -2.78 -3.58 0.01
C VAL A 106 -3.60 -4.71 0.61
N THR A 107 -4.89 -4.51 0.84
CA THR A 107 -5.80 -5.53 1.36
C THR A 107 -6.14 -6.60 0.30
N PRO A 108 -6.52 -7.82 0.72
CA PRO A 108 -6.92 -8.87 -0.22
C PRO A 108 -8.04 -8.43 -1.16
N SER A 109 -9.04 -7.70 -0.67
CA SER A 109 -10.18 -7.22 -1.45
C SER A 109 -9.75 -6.28 -2.58
N SER A 110 -8.81 -5.37 -2.31
CA SER A 110 -8.27 -4.45 -3.32
C SER A 110 -7.38 -5.18 -4.33
N LEU A 111 -6.54 -6.10 -3.87
CA LEU A 111 -5.67 -6.89 -4.73
C LEU A 111 -6.46 -7.88 -5.62
N ALA A 112 -7.61 -8.36 -5.16
CA ALA A 112 -8.50 -9.22 -5.94
C ALA A 112 -9.02 -8.52 -7.20
N ALA A 113 -9.16 -7.21 -7.18
CA ALA A 113 -9.58 -6.39 -8.32
C ALA A 113 -8.46 -6.14 -9.35
N ALA A 114 -7.22 -6.59 -9.08
CA ALA A 114 -6.10 -6.40 -10.01
C ALA A 114 -6.34 -7.15 -11.32
N VAL A 115 -6.29 -6.41 -12.43
CA VAL A 115 -6.45 -6.96 -13.79
C VAL A 115 -5.17 -7.64 -14.28
N ARG A 116 -4.00 -7.25 -13.74
CA ARG A 116 -2.69 -7.77 -14.14
C ARG A 116 -2.35 -9.06 -13.40
N PRO A 117 -1.59 -9.98 -14.01
CA PRO A 117 -1.04 -11.14 -13.31
C PRO A 117 -0.19 -10.68 -12.12
N LEU A 118 -0.45 -11.26 -10.97
CA LEU A 118 0.30 -10.98 -9.74
C LEU A 118 1.28 -12.12 -9.46
N THR A 119 2.49 -11.75 -9.06
CA THR A 119 3.49 -12.67 -8.51
C THR A 119 3.57 -12.42 -7.01
N CYS A 120 3.53 -13.50 -6.23
CA CYS A 120 3.54 -13.44 -4.78
C CYS A 120 4.74 -14.22 -4.24
N TRP A 121 5.59 -13.54 -3.46
CA TRP A 121 6.71 -14.17 -2.76
C TRP A 121 6.54 -14.02 -1.26
N ARG A 122 6.91 -15.09 -0.53
CA ARG A 122 6.90 -15.10 0.93
C ARG A 122 8.23 -15.57 1.48
N LEU A 123 8.67 -14.93 2.55
CA LEU A 123 9.83 -15.32 3.34
C LEU A 123 9.54 -15.00 4.80
N GLY A 124 9.62 -16.00 5.68
CA GLY A 124 9.41 -15.83 7.11
C GLY A 124 8.15 -15.04 7.46
N SER A 125 8.33 -13.86 8.05
CA SER A 125 7.27 -12.93 8.46
C SER A 125 6.82 -11.96 7.37
N ALA A 126 7.46 -11.98 6.18
CA ALA A 126 7.20 -11.03 5.11
C ALA A 126 6.56 -11.64 3.87
N GLN A 127 5.74 -10.84 3.20
CA GLN A 127 5.20 -11.14 1.87
C GLN A 127 5.28 -9.90 0.97
N ILE A 128 5.63 -10.13 -0.30
CA ILE A 128 5.55 -9.12 -1.36
C ILE A 128 4.64 -9.63 -2.48
N VAL A 129 3.78 -8.74 -2.97
CA VAL A 129 2.93 -8.96 -4.15
C VAL A 129 3.28 -7.90 -5.19
N PHE A 130 3.64 -8.33 -6.38
CA PHE A 130 4.06 -7.44 -7.46
C PHE A 130 3.59 -7.92 -8.83
N SER A 131 3.65 -7.05 -9.82
CA SER A 131 3.43 -7.39 -11.22
C SER A 131 4.57 -6.88 -12.09
N VAL A 132 4.84 -7.63 -13.15
CA VAL A 132 5.82 -7.29 -14.18
C VAL A 132 5.09 -7.26 -15.52
N VAL A 133 5.25 -6.17 -16.25
CA VAL A 133 4.71 -6.01 -17.60
C VAL A 133 5.81 -5.39 -18.46
N ASP A 134 6.11 -6.01 -19.58
CA ASP A 134 7.18 -5.59 -20.48
C ASP A 134 7.08 -4.10 -20.83
N GLY A 135 8.21 -3.41 -20.74
CA GLY A 135 8.31 -1.98 -21.03
C GLY A 135 7.72 -1.05 -19.98
N THR A 136 7.32 -1.58 -18.81
CA THR A 136 6.86 -0.77 -17.67
C THR A 136 7.67 -1.09 -16.42
N PRO A 137 7.71 -0.19 -15.41
CA PRO A 137 8.31 -0.50 -14.12
C PRO A 137 7.72 -1.74 -13.47
N THR A 138 8.53 -2.52 -12.77
CA THR A 138 8.05 -3.55 -11.86
C THR A 138 7.26 -2.89 -10.74
N GLN A 139 5.97 -3.19 -10.67
CA GLN A 139 5.05 -2.56 -9.73
C GLN A 139 4.84 -3.43 -8.51
N VAL A 140 5.23 -2.95 -7.34
CA VAL A 140 4.88 -3.58 -6.05
C VAL A 140 3.47 -3.13 -5.64
N HIS A 141 2.59 -4.07 -5.37
CA HIS A 141 1.21 -3.82 -4.96
C HIS A 141 1.03 -3.93 -3.45
N SER A 142 1.82 -4.79 -2.80
CA SER A 142 1.81 -5.00 -1.36
C SER A 142 3.19 -5.46 -0.90
N LEU A 143 3.69 -4.86 0.16
CA LEU A 143 4.87 -5.31 0.89
C LEU A 143 4.55 -5.23 2.37
N VAL A 144 4.46 -6.36 3.03
CA VAL A 144 4.14 -6.45 4.45
C VAL A 144 5.12 -7.37 5.13
N ASP A 145 5.74 -6.88 6.19
CA ASP A 145 6.52 -7.68 7.15
C ASP A 145 5.93 -7.47 8.54
N THR A 146 5.52 -8.55 9.17
CA THR A 146 4.92 -8.51 10.51
C THR A 146 5.98 -8.48 11.64
N ASP A 147 7.26 -8.67 11.32
CA ASP A 147 8.38 -8.43 12.23
C ASP A 147 8.78 -6.95 12.17
N PRO A 148 8.78 -6.21 13.31
CA PRO A 148 9.21 -4.81 13.34
C PRO A 148 10.63 -4.56 12.81
N ALA A 149 11.52 -5.57 12.84
CA ALA A 149 12.87 -5.46 12.28
C ALA A 149 12.87 -5.47 10.73
N GLN A 150 11.82 -5.98 10.09
CA GLN A 150 11.60 -6.03 8.65
C GLN A 150 12.77 -6.67 7.88
N ARG A 151 13.41 -7.69 8.48
CA ARG A 151 14.57 -8.34 7.87
C ARG A 151 14.19 -9.17 6.65
N ASP A 152 13.05 -9.82 6.72
CA ASP A 152 12.55 -10.65 5.61
C ASP A 152 12.09 -9.79 4.44
N ALA A 153 11.46 -8.64 4.69
CA ALA A 153 11.12 -7.67 3.66
C ALA A 153 12.38 -7.11 2.95
N GLN A 154 13.46 -6.86 3.67
CA GLN A 154 14.74 -6.45 3.07
C GLN A 154 15.28 -7.54 2.12
N VAL A 155 15.23 -8.80 2.51
CA VAL A 155 15.65 -9.92 1.64
C VAL A 155 14.76 -10.00 0.39
N LEU A 156 13.44 -9.88 0.54
CA LEU A 156 12.51 -9.87 -0.58
C LEU A 156 12.80 -8.73 -1.56
N LEU A 157 13.06 -7.52 -1.08
CA LEU A 157 13.39 -6.37 -1.92
C LEU A 157 14.75 -6.53 -2.62
N ARG A 158 15.77 -7.05 -1.95
CA ARG A 158 17.06 -7.38 -2.58
C ARG A 158 16.88 -8.40 -3.70
N ARG A 159 16.10 -9.44 -3.45
CA ARG A 159 15.82 -10.47 -4.46
C ARG A 159 15.05 -9.89 -5.64
N LEU A 160 14.04 -9.06 -5.39
CA LEU A 160 13.28 -8.39 -6.44
C LEU A 160 14.20 -7.55 -7.34
N ARG A 161 15.08 -6.74 -6.75
CA ARG A 161 16.07 -5.96 -7.49
C ARG A 161 17.05 -6.83 -8.30
N ALA A 162 17.46 -7.95 -7.76
CA ALA A 162 18.40 -8.83 -8.46
C ALA A 162 17.75 -9.50 -9.68
N VAL A 163 16.49 -9.91 -9.55
CA VAL A 163 15.73 -10.55 -10.65
C VAL A 163 15.33 -9.53 -11.72
N HIS A 164 14.92 -8.33 -11.30
CA HIS A 164 14.40 -7.27 -12.16
C HIS A 164 15.35 -6.06 -12.23
N ALA A 165 16.66 -6.31 -12.27
CA ALA A 165 17.67 -5.25 -12.25
C ALA A 165 17.61 -4.30 -13.48
N ALA A 166 17.06 -4.75 -14.60
CA ALA A 166 16.91 -3.94 -15.81
C ALA A 166 15.67 -3.02 -15.76
N ASP A 167 14.79 -3.20 -14.77
CA ASP A 167 13.55 -2.46 -14.64
C ASP A 167 13.64 -1.45 -13.50
N GLU A 168 12.93 -0.35 -13.62
CA GLU A 168 12.60 0.47 -12.47
C GLU A 168 11.65 -0.32 -11.57
N ILE A 169 11.81 -0.24 -10.25
CA ILE A 169 10.88 -0.82 -9.28
C ILE A 169 10.16 0.32 -8.56
N VAL A 170 8.84 0.26 -8.57
CA VAL A 170 7.96 1.26 -7.95
C VAL A 170 7.14 0.62 -6.85
N ILE A 171 7.24 1.15 -5.65
CA ILE A 171 6.33 0.93 -4.54
C ILE A 171 5.47 2.18 -4.44
N PRO A 172 4.16 2.14 -4.72
CA PRO A 172 3.32 3.34 -4.73
C PRO A 172 3.18 3.93 -3.32
N ALA A 173 2.61 5.14 -3.22
CA ALA A 173 2.43 5.86 -1.95
C ALA A 173 1.36 5.22 -1.04
N LEU A 174 1.53 3.93 -0.73
CA LEU A 174 0.61 3.07 0.02
C LEU A 174 1.34 2.33 1.15
N GLN A 175 2.65 2.55 1.29
CA GLN A 175 3.48 1.77 2.19
C GLN A 175 3.56 2.42 3.57
N ARG A 176 3.23 1.65 4.60
CA ARG A 176 3.52 1.99 6.00
C ARG A 176 5.01 1.77 6.28
N ASP A 177 5.63 2.71 6.99
CA ASP A 177 7.04 2.59 7.38
C ASP A 177 7.28 1.35 8.25
N ASP A 178 6.38 1.07 9.19
CA ASP A 178 6.48 -0.03 10.15
C ASP A 178 6.14 -1.43 9.59
N LEU A 179 5.66 -1.54 8.35
CA LEU A 179 5.31 -2.82 7.72
C LEU A 179 6.14 -3.17 6.47
N GLY A 180 7.06 -2.30 6.05
CA GLY A 180 7.88 -2.56 4.86
C GLY A 180 8.59 -1.31 4.34
N GLY A 181 8.13 -0.10 4.71
CA GLY A 181 8.75 1.14 4.28
C GLY A 181 10.16 1.33 4.84
N ASP A 182 10.39 0.93 6.09
CA ASP A 182 11.75 0.94 6.67
C ASP A 182 12.68 -0.04 5.95
N ALA A 183 12.19 -1.19 5.51
CA ALA A 183 12.96 -2.11 4.67
C ALA A 183 13.33 -1.45 3.34
N ALA A 184 12.39 -0.78 2.66
CA ALA A 184 12.66 -0.07 1.41
C ALA A 184 13.74 1.01 1.60
N ARG A 185 13.64 1.80 2.67
CA ARG A 185 14.63 2.83 3.01
C ARG A 185 16.02 2.23 3.24
N ARG A 186 16.13 1.16 4.03
CA ARG A 186 17.40 0.48 4.33
C ARG A 186 18.02 -0.16 3.10
N GLU A 187 17.19 -0.60 2.16
CA GLU A 187 17.65 -1.15 0.88
C GLU A 187 17.96 -0.07 -0.17
N GLY A 188 17.90 1.22 0.19
CA GLY A 188 18.33 2.34 -0.65
C GLY A 188 17.31 2.72 -1.73
N PHE A 189 16.03 2.39 -1.55
CA PHE A 189 14.97 2.96 -2.37
C PHE A 189 14.81 4.45 -2.04
N ALA A 190 14.64 5.27 -3.07
CA ALA A 190 14.39 6.70 -2.91
C ALA A 190 12.92 6.96 -2.59
N PRO A 191 12.60 7.80 -1.59
CA PRO A 191 11.21 8.13 -1.29
C PRO A 191 10.61 8.97 -2.42
N GLN A 192 9.34 8.72 -2.73
CA GLN A 192 8.55 9.57 -3.62
C GLN A 192 8.19 10.89 -2.94
N VAL A 193 8.10 11.96 -3.73
CA VAL A 193 7.68 13.29 -3.24
C VAL A 193 6.22 13.26 -2.79
N LEU A 194 5.37 12.59 -3.56
CA LEU A 194 3.96 12.44 -3.20
C LEU A 194 3.81 11.30 -2.18
N HIS A 195 3.06 11.55 -1.13
CA HIS A 195 2.68 10.55 -0.15
C HIS A 195 1.20 10.75 0.24
N GLN A 196 0.62 9.73 0.83
CA GLN A 196 -0.77 9.76 1.27
C GLN A 196 -0.88 9.76 2.80
N VAL A 197 -2.03 10.12 3.28
CA VAL A 197 -2.43 10.01 4.68
C VAL A 197 -3.67 9.13 4.73
N LEU A 198 -3.60 8.07 5.53
CA LEU A 198 -4.76 7.30 5.92
C LEU A 198 -5.52 8.10 6.98
N MET A 199 -6.79 8.30 6.75
CA MET A 199 -7.68 9.03 7.64
C MET A 199 -8.85 8.14 8.04
N VAL A 200 -9.20 8.17 9.31
CA VAL A 200 -10.27 7.36 9.90
C VAL A 200 -11.30 8.25 10.58
N ARG A 201 -12.55 7.88 10.44
CA ARG A 201 -13.66 8.45 11.22
C ARG A 201 -14.39 7.33 11.93
N ALA A 202 -14.37 7.35 13.28
CA ALA A 202 -15.19 6.46 14.08
C ALA A 202 -16.69 6.75 13.87
N LEU A 203 -17.49 5.71 13.86
CA LEU A 203 -18.94 5.80 13.79
C LEU A 203 -19.54 5.51 15.17
N GLU A 204 -20.56 6.27 15.53
CA GLU A 204 -21.32 5.99 16.76
C GLU A 204 -22.08 4.68 16.57
N LYS A 205 -22.05 3.83 17.60
CA LYS A 205 -22.91 2.64 17.62
C LYS A 205 -24.36 3.10 17.69
N PRO A 206 -25.25 2.51 16.89
CA PRO A 206 -26.67 2.82 16.95
C PRO A 206 -27.29 2.48 18.30
#